data_cb586ed9548a734769276eb125c85eff
#
_entry.id   cb586ed9548a734769276eb125c85eff
#
_cell.length_a   1.000
_cell.length_b   1.000
_cell.length_c   1.000
_cell.angle_alpha   90.00
_cell.angle_beta   90.00
_cell.angle_gamma   90.00
#
_symmetry.space_group_name_H-M   'P 1'
#
loop_
_entity.id
_entity.type
_entity.pdbx_description
1 polymer ?
#
loop_
_entity_poly.entity_id
_entity_poly.type
_entity_poly.pdbx_seq_one_letter_code
_entity_poly.pdbx_strand_id
1 'polypeptide(L)'
;IPYIGSMEMQKLKPYHMENLYTTLSKTPCGSYIEGKKQELTEKQKQRFLSGTTIHEVHRLLGTAFQYAVEWGILVKSPVPVDSPKKSTQERTIWTVEEMRAALDSMEDPILHLAVHLTLVGALREGEIVGLTPEDLDFDAADGIGTFRINKSMQRVRKEALNQVDDGCIIKVFPDKLERSTTSLILKSTKTASSCRTIFMTSALKEELKKWLNQLAADEMKDPARYHDSGMLFRLPNGLAVEPVLIRKKFLKWQDAHPEFPRIVFHGLRHSSATYQLMISGGDVKAVQGTTPVQAAPVEAEPTISVSALLELLKDADPAVKAQLRLALLT
;
A
#
# COMPACT_ATOMS: atom_id res chain seq x y z
N ILE A 1 -17.28 -11.55 -17.67
CA ILE A 1 -18.48 -12.38 -17.75
C ILE A 1 -19.63 -11.66 -18.47
N PRO A 2 -20.11 -10.45 -18.10
CA PRO A 2 -21.28 -9.84 -18.76
C PRO A 2 -21.11 -9.54 -20.25
N TYR A 3 -19.88 -9.52 -20.76
CA TYR A 3 -19.59 -9.14 -22.15
C TYR A 3 -19.22 -10.31 -23.06
N ILE A 4 -18.42 -11.25 -22.57
CA ILE A 4 -17.89 -12.39 -23.33
C ILE A 4 -18.17 -13.75 -22.70
N GLY A 5 -18.76 -13.78 -21.50
CA GLY A 5 -18.92 -15.02 -20.72
C GLY A 5 -19.94 -16.01 -21.30
N SER A 6 -20.81 -15.57 -22.19
CA SER A 6 -21.77 -16.47 -22.94
C SER A 6 -21.18 -17.07 -24.21
N MET A 7 -19.96 -16.64 -24.59
CA MET A 7 -19.34 -17.14 -25.84
C MET A 7 -18.52 -18.38 -25.51
N GLU A 8 -18.60 -19.38 -26.35
CA GLU A 8 -17.73 -20.55 -26.29
C GLU A 8 -16.25 -20.13 -26.47
N MET A 9 -15.38 -20.65 -25.62
CA MET A 9 -13.99 -20.25 -25.57
C MET A 9 -13.28 -20.46 -26.94
N GLN A 10 -13.61 -21.54 -27.64
CA GLN A 10 -13.03 -21.87 -28.95
C GLN A 10 -13.46 -20.89 -30.06
N LYS A 11 -14.57 -20.19 -29.88
CA LYS A 11 -15.10 -19.21 -30.85
C LYS A 11 -14.58 -17.80 -30.60
N LEU A 12 -13.86 -17.57 -29.49
CA LEU A 12 -13.27 -16.28 -29.18
C LEU A 12 -12.10 -15.98 -30.15
N LYS A 13 -12.10 -14.77 -30.70
CA LYS A 13 -11.07 -14.26 -31.61
C LYS A 13 -10.50 -12.93 -31.09
N PRO A 14 -9.32 -12.49 -31.55
CA PRO A 14 -8.70 -11.25 -31.09
C PRO A 14 -9.61 -10.02 -31.15
N TYR A 15 -10.42 -9.87 -32.21
CA TYR A 15 -11.33 -8.73 -32.33
C TYR A 15 -12.41 -8.69 -31.23
N HIS A 16 -12.80 -9.84 -30.65
CA HIS A 16 -13.73 -9.86 -29.52
C HIS A 16 -13.07 -9.25 -28.26
N MET A 17 -11.75 -9.45 -28.10
CA MET A 17 -10.99 -8.84 -27.00
C MET A 17 -10.85 -7.32 -27.18
N GLU A 18 -10.58 -6.87 -28.41
CA GLU A 18 -10.50 -5.44 -28.73
C GLU A 18 -11.85 -4.74 -28.49
N ASN A 19 -12.95 -5.37 -28.93
CA ASN A 19 -14.31 -4.89 -28.66
C ASN A 19 -14.61 -4.86 -27.16
N LEU A 20 -14.16 -5.87 -26.39
CA LEU A 20 -14.27 -5.89 -24.94
C LEU A 20 -13.57 -4.69 -24.33
N TYR A 21 -12.33 -4.42 -24.70
CA TYR A 21 -11.54 -3.29 -24.14
C TYR A 21 -12.18 -1.94 -24.50
N THR A 22 -12.65 -1.79 -25.73
CA THR A 22 -13.40 -0.60 -26.16
C THR A 22 -14.70 -0.44 -25.37
N THR A 23 -15.43 -1.51 -25.11
CA THR A 23 -16.65 -1.47 -24.30
C THR A 23 -16.35 -1.14 -22.86
N LEU A 24 -15.29 -1.73 -22.27
CA LEU A 24 -14.87 -1.45 -20.90
C LEU A 24 -14.45 0.02 -20.70
N SER A 25 -13.79 0.63 -21.69
CA SER A 25 -13.40 2.04 -21.62
C SER A 25 -14.59 3.01 -21.57
N LYS A 26 -15.73 2.59 -22.08
CA LYS A 26 -17.00 3.33 -22.08
C LYS A 26 -17.96 2.90 -20.97
N THR A 27 -17.54 1.93 -20.14
CA THR A 27 -18.36 1.40 -19.05
C THR A 27 -18.13 2.18 -17.76
N PRO A 28 -19.17 2.76 -17.15
CA PRO A 28 -19.04 3.41 -15.86
C PRO A 28 -18.59 2.45 -14.76
N CYS A 29 -17.77 2.94 -13.83
CA CYS A 29 -17.32 2.18 -12.67
C CYS A 29 -18.51 1.72 -11.82
N GLY A 30 -18.53 0.45 -11.42
CA GLY A 30 -19.58 -0.11 -10.59
C GLY A 30 -20.84 -0.53 -11.37
N SER A 31 -20.83 -0.46 -12.73
CA SER A 31 -21.97 -0.91 -13.56
C SER A 31 -22.37 -2.37 -13.34
N TYR A 32 -21.42 -3.20 -12.89
CA TYR A 32 -21.65 -4.59 -12.55
C TYR A 32 -20.98 -4.97 -11.23
N ILE A 33 -21.73 -5.61 -10.35
CA ILE A 33 -21.25 -6.25 -9.13
C ILE A 33 -21.63 -7.72 -9.21
N GLU A 34 -20.64 -8.61 -9.10
CA GLU A 34 -20.83 -10.07 -9.19
C GLU A 34 -21.60 -10.52 -10.45
N GLY A 35 -21.38 -9.81 -11.56
CA GLY A 35 -22.06 -10.08 -12.84
C GLY A 35 -23.47 -9.49 -12.96
N LYS A 36 -24.02 -8.93 -11.89
CA LYS A 36 -25.35 -8.28 -11.88
C LYS A 36 -25.21 -6.79 -12.19
N LYS A 37 -26.04 -6.31 -13.14
CA LYS A 37 -26.10 -4.87 -13.47
C LYS A 37 -26.59 -4.07 -12.27
N GLN A 38 -25.97 -2.93 -12.03
CA GLN A 38 -26.29 -2.03 -10.92
C GLN A 38 -26.94 -0.74 -11.43
N GLU A 39 -27.84 -0.18 -10.64
CA GLU A 39 -28.31 1.18 -10.84
C GLU A 39 -27.26 2.14 -10.31
N LEU A 40 -26.83 3.10 -11.14
CA LEU A 40 -25.79 4.07 -10.81
C LEU A 40 -26.39 5.45 -10.61
N THR A 41 -25.88 6.17 -9.62
CA THR A 41 -26.13 7.60 -9.45
C THR A 41 -25.49 8.39 -10.61
N GLU A 42 -25.98 9.61 -10.89
CA GLU A 42 -25.46 10.47 -11.97
C GLU A 42 -23.93 10.72 -11.82
N LYS A 43 -23.45 10.90 -10.61
CA LYS A 43 -22.02 11.06 -10.33
C LYS A 43 -21.21 9.79 -10.68
N GLN A 44 -21.77 8.61 -10.45
CA GLN A 44 -21.12 7.33 -10.79
C GLN A 44 -21.11 7.07 -12.30
N LYS A 45 -22.13 7.50 -13.01
CA LYS A 45 -22.20 7.38 -14.48
C LYS A 45 -21.09 8.14 -15.21
N GLN A 46 -20.53 9.17 -14.58
CA GLN A 46 -19.45 9.99 -15.14
C GLN A 46 -18.05 9.41 -14.87
N ARG A 47 -17.93 8.35 -14.07
CA ARG A 47 -16.65 7.75 -13.70
C ARG A 47 -16.42 6.46 -14.46
N PHE A 48 -15.59 6.48 -15.47
CA PHE A 48 -15.26 5.31 -16.31
C PHE A 48 -14.06 4.52 -15.78
N LEU A 49 -13.92 3.28 -16.29
CA LEU A 49 -12.77 2.45 -15.99
C LEU A 49 -11.48 3.06 -16.56
N SER A 50 -10.44 3.09 -15.77
CA SER A 50 -9.13 3.62 -16.20
C SER A 50 -8.44 2.66 -17.18
N GLY A 51 -7.57 3.19 -18.04
CA GLY A 51 -6.73 2.38 -18.91
C GLY A 51 -5.88 1.35 -18.14
N THR A 52 -5.42 1.70 -16.93
CA THR A 52 -4.73 0.77 -16.03
C THR A 52 -5.62 -0.42 -15.63
N THR A 53 -6.90 -0.18 -15.30
CA THR A 53 -7.85 -1.25 -14.98
C THR A 53 -8.09 -2.18 -16.19
N ILE A 54 -8.23 -1.60 -17.39
CA ILE A 54 -8.43 -2.37 -18.63
C ILE A 54 -7.16 -3.19 -18.93
N HIS A 55 -5.97 -2.63 -18.72
CA HIS A 55 -4.72 -3.35 -18.86
C HIS A 55 -4.62 -4.55 -17.88
N GLU A 56 -5.08 -4.41 -16.63
CA GLU A 56 -5.12 -5.54 -15.69
C GLU A 56 -6.13 -6.62 -16.12
N VAL A 57 -7.26 -6.24 -16.70
CA VAL A 57 -8.20 -7.20 -17.33
C VAL A 57 -7.52 -7.94 -18.48
N HIS A 58 -6.82 -7.23 -19.37
CA HIS A 58 -6.04 -7.85 -20.45
C HIS A 58 -5.01 -8.85 -19.90
N ARG A 59 -4.24 -8.48 -18.87
CA ARG A 59 -3.25 -9.35 -18.25
C ARG A 59 -3.88 -10.61 -17.65
N LEU A 60 -5.02 -10.46 -16.93
CA LEU A 60 -5.75 -11.58 -16.35
C LEU A 60 -6.25 -12.55 -17.43
N LEU A 61 -6.87 -12.02 -18.48
CA LEU A 61 -7.34 -12.83 -19.62
C LEU A 61 -6.17 -13.50 -20.33
N GLY A 62 -5.05 -12.78 -20.54
CA GLY A 62 -3.85 -13.35 -21.14
C GLY A 62 -3.36 -14.58 -20.39
N THR A 63 -3.26 -14.48 -19.06
CA THR A 63 -2.86 -15.62 -18.20
C THR A 63 -3.88 -16.77 -18.29
N ALA A 64 -5.18 -16.48 -18.18
CA ALA A 64 -6.23 -17.50 -18.21
C ALA A 64 -6.26 -18.26 -19.57
N PHE A 65 -6.17 -17.52 -20.68
CA PHE A 65 -6.15 -18.15 -22.01
C PHE A 65 -4.82 -18.87 -22.31
N GLN A 66 -3.71 -18.44 -21.73
CA GLN A 66 -2.45 -19.18 -21.82
C GLN A 66 -2.57 -20.55 -21.15
N TYR A 67 -3.15 -20.63 -19.96
CA TYR A 67 -3.45 -21.93 -19.34
C TYR A 67 -4.39 -22.79 -20.17
N ALA A 68 -5.39 -22.18 -20.81
CA ALA A 68 -6.29 -22.94 -21.69
C ALA A 68 -5.56 -23.55 -22.90
N VAL A 69 -4.52 -22.89 -23.40
CA VAL A 69 -3.64 -23.44 -24.45
C VAL A 69 -2.76 -24.56 -23.88
N GLU A 70 -2.14 -24.36 -22.72
CA GLU A 70 -1.30 -25.38 -22.05
C GLU A 70 -2.09 -26.65 -21.70
N TRP A 71 -3.36 -26.52 -21.36
CA TRP A 71 -4.26 -27.67 -21.10
C TRP A 71 -4.88 -28.28 -22.36
N GLY A 72 -4.50 -27.81 -23.55
CA GLY A 72 -5.00 -28.30 -24.82
C GLY A 72 -6.48 -27.97 -25.13
N ILE A 73 -7.10 -27.07 -24.35
CA ILE A 73 -8.48 -26.59 -24.58
C ILE A 73 -8.54 -25.67 -25.81
N LEU A 74 -7.48 -24.92 -26.03
CA LEU A 74 -7.32 -24.00 -27.17
C LEU A 74 -6.02 -24.30 -27.91
N VAL A 75 -6.04 -24.09 -29.24
CA VAL A 75 -4.82 -24.16 -30.07
C VAL A 75 -3.99 -22.88 -29.94
N LYS A 76 -4.66 -21.72 -29.76
CA LYS A 76 -4.01 -20.41 -29.65
C LYS A 76 -4.86 -19.47 -28.78
N SER A 77 -4.16 -18.62 -28.02
CA SER A 77 -4.81 -17.57 -27.22
C SER A 77 -5.49 -16.54 -28.13
N PRO A 78 -6.74 -16.14 -27.84
CA PRO A 78 -7.43 -15.05 -28.53
C PRO A 78 -7.03 -13.67 -28.03
N VAL A 79 -6.22 -13.56 -26.98
CA VAL A 79 -5.78 -12.28 -26.41
C VAL A 79 -4.70 -11.68 -27.31
N PRO A 80 -4.86 -10.45 -27.80
CA PRO A 80 -3.84 -9.77 -28.61
C PRO A 80 -2.53 -9.62 -27.85
N VAL A 81 -1.41 -9.60 -28.59
CA VAL A 81 -0.09 -9.34 -28.00
C VAL A 81 0.01 -7.91 -27.47
N ASP A 82 -0.58 -6.97 -28.21
CA ASP A 82 -0.59 -5.56 -27.83
C ASP A 82 -1.61 -5.31 -26.72
N SER A 83 -1.11 -4.81 -25.61
CA SER A 83 -1.96 -4.50 -24.45
C SER A 83 -2.56 -3.10 -24.55
N PRO A 84 -3.77 -2.87 -23.99
CA PRO A 84 -4.31 -1.52 -23.85
C PRO A 84 -3.34 -0.59 -23.10
N LYS A 85 -3.25 0.66 -23.57
CA LYS A 85 -2.37 1.65 -22.94
C LYS A 85 -2.79 1.92 -21.49
N LYS A 86 -1.81 1.91 -20.59
CA LYS A 86 -2.02 2.33 -19.21
C LYS A 86 -2.25 3.85 -19.17
N SER A 87 -3.17 4.29 -18.32
CA SER A 87 -3.20 5.70 -17.95
C SER A 87 -2.08 5.96 -16.96
N THR A 88 -1.03 6.65 -17.35
CA THR A 88 0.01 7.16 -16.47
C THR A 88 -0.53 8.44 -15.82
N GLN A 89 -0.88 8.38 -14.55
CA GLN A 89 -1.02 9.57 -13.72
C GLN A 89 0.27 9.70 -12.90
N GLU A 90 0.90 10.86 -12.96
CA GLU A 90 1.96 11.19 -12.02
C GLU A 90 1.43 11.09 -10.60
N ARG A 91 2.14 10.37 -9.75
CA ARG A 91 1.75 10.22 -8.36
C ARG A 91 2.26 11.42 -7.58
N THR A 92 1.35 12.16 -6.98
CA THR A 92 1.72 13.17 -6.00
C THR A 92 2.40 12.48 -4.82
N ILE A 93 3.59 12.94 -4.46
CA ILE A 93 4.33 12.56 -3.27
C ILE A 93 4.55 13.81 -2.42
N TRP A 94 4.61 13.64 -1.10
CA TRP A 94 4.93 14.74 -0.19
C TRP A 94 6.44 14.95 -0.09
N THR A 95 6.83 16.20 0.02
CA THR A 95 8.20 16.59 0.39
C THR A 95 8.47 16.28 1.86
N VAL A 96 9.72 16.39 2.29
CA VAL A 96 10.11 16.17 3.71
C VAL A 96 9.44 17.17 4.63
N GLU A 97 9.37 18.43 4.18
CA GLU A 97 8.73 19.53 4.92
C GLU A 97 7.23 19.27 5.07
N GLU A 98 6.55 18.84 3.99
CA GLU A 98 5.14 18.46 4.03
C GLU A 98 4.90 17.25 4.93
N MET A 99 5.77 16.22 4.88
CA MET A 99 5.66 15.04 5.75
C MET A 99 5.78 15.41 7.22
N ARG A 100 6.74 16.29 7.57
CA ARG A 100 6.94 16.78 8.96
C ARG A 100 5.76 17.63 9.41
N ALA A 101 5.40 18.65 8.64
CA ALA A 101 4.29 19.55 8.96
C ALA A 101 2.96 18.79 9.09
N ALA A 102 2.70 17.82 8.21
CA ALA A 102 1.51 16.99 8.28
C ALA A 102 1.50 16.14 9.57
N LEU A 103 2.62 15.52 9.93
CA LEU A 103 2.73 14.73 11.16
C LEU A 103 2.48 15.61 12.38
N ASP A 104 3.10 16.78 12.46
CA ASP A 104 2.97 17.72 13.58
C ASP A 104 1.52 18.25 13.74
N SER A 105 0.72 18.29 12.66
CA SER A 105 -0.67 18.75 12.68
C SER A 105 -1.70 17.67 13.03
N MET A 106 -1.28 16.40 13.15
CA MET A 106 -2.21 15.29 13.45
C MET A 106 -2.46 15.14 14.94
N GLU A 107 -3.65 15.52 15.39
CA GLU A 107 -4.06 15.40 16.82
C GLU A 107 -4.53 14.00 17.21
N ASP A 108 -5.07 13.22 16.27
CA ASP A 108 -5.56 11.85 16.54
C ASP A 108 -4.38 10.89 16.74
N PRO A 109 -4.20 10.32 17.96
CA PRO A 109 -3.01 9.54 18.27
C PRO A 109 -2.88 8.25 17.45
N ILE A 110 -4.01 7.64 17.06
CA ILE A 110 -4.01 6.45 16.19
C ILE A 110 -3.53 6.83 14.80
N LEU A 111 -4.00 7.96 14.26
CA LEU A 111 -3.59 8.44 12.95
C LEU A 111 -2.14 8.88 12.94
N HIS A 112 -1.74 9.68 13.94
CA HIS A 112 -0.37 10.18 14.09
C HIS A 112 0.64 9.02 14.11
N LEU A 113 0.44 8.04 15.00
CA LEU A 113 1.33 6.87 15.09
C LEU A 113 1.34 6.04 13.79
N ALA A 114 0.18 5.85 13.14
CA ALA A 114 0.10 5.10 11.89
C ALA A 114 0.87 5.80 10.75
N VAL A 115 0.76 7.12 10.65
CA VAL A 115 1.50 7.94 9.68
C VAL A 115 2.99 7.93 10.00
N HIS A 116 3.39 8.13 11.26
CA HIS A 116 4.80 8.12 11.68
C HIS A 116 5.46 6.77 11.35
N LEU A 117 4.85 5.64 11.70
CA LEU A 117 5.32 4.31 11.33
C LEU A 117 5.44 4.13 9.81
N THR A 118 4.47 4.68 9.04
CA THR A 118 4.53 4.62 7.58
C THR A 118 5.69 5.42 7.01
N LEU A 119 5.95 6.60 7.56
CA LEU A 119 7.04 7.47 7.12
C LEU A 119 8.40 6.88 7.46
N VAL A 120 8.56 6.25 8.63
CA VAL A 120 9.81 5.61 9.04
C VAL A 120 10.07 4.30 8.29
N GLY A 121 9.05 3.45 8.13
CA GLY A 121 9.22 2.08 7.65
C GLY A 121 8.64 1.79 6.27
N ALA A 122 8.09 2.77 5.57
CA ALA A 122 7.38 2.61 4.30
C ALA A 122 6.34 1.47 4.37
N LEU A 123 5.50 1.43 5.42
CA LEU A 123 4.59 0.34 5.72
C LEU A 123 3.31 0.37 4.87
N ARG A 124 2.72 -0.82 4.68
CA ARG A 124 1.35 -0.94 4.16
C ARG A 124 0.34 -0.82 5.31
N GLU A 125 -0.88 -0.33 5.02
CA GLU A 125 -1.95 -0.20 6.03
C GLU A 125 -2.16 -1.48 6.85
N GLY A 126 -2.21 -2.64 6.17
CA GLY A 126 -2.40 -3.93 6.83
C GLY A 126 -1.19 -4.37 7.68
N GLU A 127 0.02 -3.98 7.32
CA GLU A 127 1.23 -4.22 8.11
C GLU A 127 1.21 -3.40 9.40
N ILE A 128 0.81 -2.12 9.32
CA ILE A 128 0.72 -1.21 10.48
C ILE A 128 -0.23 -1.77 11.54
N VAL A 129 -1.49 -2.03 11.15
CA VAL A 129 -2.49 -2.54 12.11
C VAL A 129 -2.29 -4.01 12.46
N GLY A 130 -1.41 -4.70 11.74
CA GLY A 130 -0.97 -6.07 12.02
C GLY A 130 0.15 -6.18 13.06
N LEU A 131 0.74 -5.05 13.50
CA LEU A 131 1.76 -5.04 14.55
C LEU A 131 1.17 -5.44 15.90
N THR A 132 1.97 -6.16 16.66
CA THR A 132 1.70 -6.50 18.07
C THR A 132 2.81 -5.92 18.95
N PRO A 133 2.60 -5.76 20.27
CA PRO A 133 3.67 -5.30 21.18
C PRO A 133 4.95 -6.15 21.11
N GLU A 134 4.81 -7.46 20.86
CA GLU A 134 5.95 -8.38 20.76
C GLU A 134 6.81 -8.15 19.51
N ASP A 135 6.31 -7.40 18.54
CA ASP A 135 7.11 -7.02 17.37
C ASP A 135 8.08 -5.87 17.65
N LEU A 136 7.96 -5.22 18.82
CA LEU A 136 8.78 -4.08 19.22
C LEU A 136 9.94 -4.55 20.11
N ASP A 137 11.13 -4.13 19.78
CA ASP A 137 12.32 -4.31 20.62
C ASP A 137 12.97 -2.93 20.81
N PHE A 138 12.85 -2.39 22.03
CA PHE A 138 13.36 -1.07 22.36
C PHE A 138 14.85 -1.03 22.66
N ASP A 139 15.47 -2.19 22.91
CA ASP A 139 16.86 -2.30 23.36
C ASP A 139 17.78 -2.99 22.35
N ALA A 140 17.23 -3.31 21.16
CA ALA A 140 18.00 -3.88 20.07
C ALA A 140 19.12 -2.93 19.60
N ALA A 141 20.19 -3.49 19.03
CA ALA A 141 21.25 -2.77 18.32
C ALA A 141 21.78 -1.54 19.08
N ASP A 142 22.41 -1.75 20.24
CA ASP A 142 23.05 -0.71 21.06
C ASP A 142 22.08 0.41 21.52
N GLY A 143 20.84 0.05 21.81
CA GLY A 143 19.82 0.96 22.30
C GLY A 143 19.02 1.67 21.17
N ILE A 144 19.33 1.38 19.92
CA ILE A 144 18.48 1.78 18.78
C ILE A 144 17.33 0.77 18.74
N GLY A 145 16.09 1.20 19.03
CA GLY A 145 14.94 0.31 18.97
C GLY A 145 14.67 -0.20 17.55
N THR A 146 14.08 -1.39 17.47
CA THR A 146 13.63 -1.99 16.20
C THR A 146 12.19 -2.46 16.29
N PHE A 147 11.53 -2.60 15.15
CA PHE A 147 10.26 -3.30 15.04
C PHE A 147 10.25 -4.24 13.83
N ARG A 148 9.54 -5.35 13.98
CA ARG A 148 9.54 -6.43 13.00
C ARG A 148 8.22 -6.47 12.23
N ILE A 149 8.31 -6.49 10.92
CA ILE A 149 7.16 -6.70 10.02
C ILE A 149 7.16 -8.15 9.56
N ASN A 150 6.21 -8.94 10.02
CA ASN A 150 6.04 -10.35 9.66
C ASN A 150 4.56 -10.74 9.53
N LYS A 151 3.65 -9.81 9.79
CA LYS A 151 2.20 -10.01 9.83
C LYS A 151 1.49 -8.91 9.06
N SER A 152 0.27 -9.19 8.65
CA SER A 152 -0.61 -8.20 8.01
C SER A 152 -2.05 -8.52 8.34
N MET A 153 -2.82 -7.50 8.69
CA MET A 153 -4.25 -7.61 8.95
C MET A 153 -5.03 -7.25 7.68
N GLN A 154 -6.04 -8.02 7.37
CA GLN A 154 -6.94 -7.75 6.25
C GLN A 154 -8.34 -8.30 6.54
N ARG A 155 -9.34 -7.75 5.83
CA ARG A 155 -10.70 -8.26 5.84
C ARG A 155 -10.91 -9.15 4.62
N VAL A 156 -11.41 -10.37 4.81
CA VAL A 156 -11.65 -11.36 3.77
C VAL A 156 -13.11 -11.82 3.78
N ARG A 157 -13.63 -12.30 2.66
CA ARG A 157 -14.94 -12.96 2.63
C ARG A 157 -14.89 -14.27 3.40
N LYS A 158 -15.92 -14.59 4.18
CA LYS A 158 -16.00 -15.85 4.94
C LYS A 158 -15.87 -17.07 4.05
N GLU A 159 -16.48 -17.04 2.87
CA GLU A 159 -16.38 -18.09 1.86
C GLU A 159 -14.93 -18.35 1.39
N ALA A 160 -14.11 -17.30 1.40
CA ALA A 160 -12.70 -17.40 1.01
C ALA A 160 -11.76 -17.84 2.13
N LEU A 161 -12.23 -17.91 3.39
CA LEU A 161 -11.41 -18.36 4.52
C LEU A 161 -10.89 -19.78 4.31
N ASN A 162 -11.74 -20.68 3.82
CA ASN A 162 -11.38 -22.09 3.56
C ASN A 162 -10.41 -22.26 2.36
N GLN A 163 -10.20 -21.19 1.57
CA GLN A 163 -9.27 -21.19 0.43
C GLN A 163 -7.94 -20.48 0.77
N VAL A 164 -7.88 -19.82 1.92
CA VAL A 164 -6.63 -19.28 2.44
C VAL A 164 -5.87 -20.44 3.06
N ASP A 165 -4.60 -20.57 2.71
CA ASP A 165 -3.71 -21.55 3.31
C ASP A 165 -3.76 -21.43 4.84
N ASP A 166 -4.27 -22.46 5.53
CA ASP A 166 -4.49 -22.47 6.98
C ASP A 166 -3.22 -22.14 7.77
N GLY A 167 -2.05 -22.51 7.25
CA GLY A 167 -0.76 -22.17 7.85
C GLY A 167 -0.41 -20.67 7.83
N CYS A 168 -1.12 -19.87 7.04
CA CYS A 168 -0.88 -18.42 6.97
C CYS A 168 -1.75 -17.60 7.92
N ILE A 169 -2.88 -18.14 8.42
CA ILE A 169 -3.79 -17.41 9.32
C ILE A 169 -3.30 -17.56 10.76
N ILE A 170 -2.94 -16.45 11.39
CA ILE A 170 -2.50 -16.38 12.79
C ILE A 170 -3.71 -16.24 13.73
N LYS A 171 -4.66 -15.35 13.36
CA LYS A 171 -5.82 -15.04 14.20
C LYS A 171 -6.99 -14.61 13.33
N VAL A 172 -8.18 -15.08 13.68
CA VAL A 172 -9.46 -14.58 13.18
C VAL A 172 -10.10 -13.76 14.29
N PHE A 173 -10.42 -12.50 14.01
CA PHE A 173 -11.06 -11.62 14.99
C PHE A 173 -12.57 -11.82 15.01
N PRO A 174 -13.21 -11.65 16.17
CA PRO A 174 -14.65 -11.74 16.29
C PRO A 174 -15.36 -10.75 15.35
N ASP A 175 -16.44 -11.19 14.75
CA ASP A 175 -17.25 -10.31 13.91
C ASP A 175 -18.02 -9.31 14.78
N LYS A 176 -18.00 -8.03 14.37
CA LYS A 176 -18.77 -6.97 15.07
C LYS A 176 -20.29 -7.09 14.84
N LEU A 177 -20.67 -7.76 13.74
CA LEU A 177 -22.07 -7.98 13.36
C LEU A 177 -22.27 -9.45 13.03
N GLU A 178 -23.28 -10.08 13.59
CA GLU A 178 -23.62 -11.49 13.38
C GLU A 178 -23.84 -11.84 11.88
N ARG A 179 -24.36 -10.90 11.10
CA ARG A 179 -24.64 -11.06 9.66
C ARG A 179 -23.47 -10.63 8.76
N SER A 180 -22.27 -10.47 9.30
CA SER A 180 -21.11 -10.11 8.48
C SER A 180 -20.79 -11.23 7.49
N THR A 181 -20.66 -10.86 6.21
CA THR A 181 -20.19 -11.77 5.13
C THR A 181 -18.66 -11.80 5.04
N THR A 182 -17.98 -10.99 5.86
CA THR A 182 -16.52 -10.88 5.87
C THR A 182 -15.99 -11.00 7.28
N SER A 183 -14.79 -11.56 7.45
CA SER A 183 -14.05 -11.63 8.72
C SER A 183 -12.75 -10.87 8.64
N LEU A 184 -12.35 -10.29 9.77
CA LEU A 184 -11.04 -9.67 9.93
C LEU A 184 -10.03 -10.75 10.33
N ILE A 185 -8.93 -10.87 9.61
CA ILE A 185 -7.88 -11.83 9.90
C ILE A 185 -6.52 -11.18 10.05
N LEU A 186 -5.71 -11.71 10.92
CA LEU A 186 -4.27 -11.50 10.99
C LEU A 186 -3.59 -12.68 10.31
N LYS A 187 -2.74 -12.41 9.35
CA LYS A 187 -2.00 -13.46 8.65
C LYS A 187 -0.51 -13.17 8.63
N SER A 188 0.30 -14.23 8.54
CA SER A 188 1.72 -14.11 8.26
C SER A 188 1.97 -13.57 6.86
N THR A 189 3.13 -12.98 6.64
CA THR A 189 3.56 -12.57 5.28
C THR A 189 3.92 -13.81 4.47
N LYS A 190 3.44 -13.88 3.20
CA LYS A 190 3.61 -15.04 2.33
C LYS A 190 5.04 -15.36 1.91
N THR A 191 5.95 -14.40 1.97
CA THR A 191 7.32 -14.54 1.46
C THR A 191 8.34 -14.07 2.49
N ALA A 192 9.49 -14.73 2.53
CA ALA A 192 10.62 -14.31 3.37
C ALA A 192 11.04 -12.85 3.09
N SER A 193 10.94 -12.40 1.85
CA SER A 193 11.24 -11.01 1.44
C SER A 193 10.25 -9.98 1.99
N SER A 194 9.10 -10.40 2.51
CA SER A 194 8.13 -9.51 3.16
C SER A 194 8.39 -9.37 4.67
N CYS A 195 9.17 -10.28 5.26
CA CYS A 195 9.63 -10.17 6.64
C CYS A 195 10.84 -9.24 6.67
N ARG A 196 10.75 -8.19 7.50
CA ARG A 196 11.84 -7.22 7.64
C ARG A 196 11.84 -6.59 9.03
N THR A 197 13.03 -6.24 9.50
CA THR A 197 13.22 -5.46 10.73
C THR A 197 13.54 -4.02 10.33
N ILE A 198 12.93 -3.07 11.01
CA ILE A 198 13.05 -1.64 10.75
C ILE A 198 13.57 -0.98 12.04
N PHE A 199 14.55 -0.10 11.89
CA PHE A 199 15.09 0.68 13.00
C PHE A 199 14.13 1.82 13.34
N MET A 200 13.96 2.07 14.64
CA MET A 200 13.16 3.19 15.13
C MET A 200 13.99 4.47 15.15
N THR A 201 13.40 5.58 14.77
CA THR A 201 13.94 6.90 15.15
C THR A 201 13.69 7.11 16.64
N SER A 202 14.51 7.98 17.29
CA SER A 202 14.32 8.30 18.70
C SER A 202 12.90 8.85 18.99
N ALA A 203 12.36 9.67 18.08
CA ALA A 203 11.02 10.21 18.20
C ALA A 203 9.96 9.11 18.15
N LEU A 204 10.05 8.17 17.19
CA LEU A 204 9.12 7.05 17.08
C LEU A 204 9.22 6.11 18.31
N LYS A 205 10.43 5.86 18.81
CA LYS A 205 10.65 5.04 20.01
C LYS A 205 9.91 5.63 21.23
N GLU A 206 10.04 6.93 21.45
CA GLU A 206 9.36 7.61 22.57
C GLU A 206 7.85 7.67 22.37
N GLU A 207 7.37 7.86 21.15
CA GLU A 207 5.93 7.82 20.84
C GLU A 207 5.34 6.42 21.09
N LEU A 208 6.01 5.36 20.65
CA LEU A 208 5.59 3.98 20.90
C LEU A 208 5.52 3.64 22.39
N LYS A 209 6.48 4.10 23.20
CA LYS A 209 6.42 3.94 24.66
C LYS A 209 5.21 4.65 25.26
N LYS A 210 4.95 5.90 24.85
CA LYS A 210 3.75 6.65 25.30
C LYS A 210 2.47 5.95 24.88
N TRP A 211 2.43 5.42 23.65
CA TRP A 211 1.30 4.66 23.15
C TRP A 211 1.03 3.39 23.95
N LEU A 212 2.04 2.60 24.28
CA LEU A 212 1.91 1.42 25.14
C LEU A 212 1.37 1.75 26.53
N ASN A 213 1.86 2.85 27.13
CA ASN A 213 1.35 3.36 28.41
C ASN A 213 -0.13 3.76 28.31
N GLN A 214 -0.53 4.39 27.18
CA GLN A 214 -1.93 4.73 26.93
C GLN A 214 -2.81 3.48 26.81
N LEU A 215 -2.36 2.44 26.13
CA LEU A 215 -3.08 1.18 26.01
C LEU A 215 -3.30 0.52 27.36
N ALA A 216 -2.27 0.51 28.22
CA ALA A 216 -2.38 0.00 29.60
C ALA A 216 -3.37 0.84 30.45
N ALA A 217 -3.34 2.16 30.29
CA ALA A 217 -4.29 3.04 30.97
C ALA A 217 -5.75 2.84 30.51
N ASP A 218 -5.96 2.59 29.22
CA ASP A 218 -7.29 2.32 28.66
C ASP A 218 -7.87 0.99 29.17
N GLU A 219 -7.04 -0.04 29.30
CA GLU A 219 -7.41 -1.32 29.90
C GLU A 219 -7.84 -1.16 31.37
N MET A 220 -7.10 -0.35 32.14
CA MET A 220 -7.39 -0.11 33.55
C MET A 220 -8.68 0.71 33.78
N LYS A 221 -9.16 1.50 32.79
CA LYS A 221 -10.37 2.30 32.94
C LYS A 221 -11.66 1.47 33.06
N ASP A 222 -11.77 0.41 32.29
CA ASP A 222 -12.95 -0.48 32.31
C ASP A 222 -12.54 -1.93 31.96
N PRO A 223 -11.86 -2.63 32.87
CA PRO A 223 -11.38 -3.99 32.63
C PRO A 223 -12.48 -4.98 32.25
N ALA A 224 -13.72 -4.75 32.77
CA ALA A 224 -14.86 -5.64 32.53
C ALA A 224 -15.39 -5.58 31.09
N ARG A 225 -15.18 -4.46 30.40
CA ARG A 225 -15.60 -4.23 28.99
C ARG A 225 -14.45 -4.14 28.01
N TYR A 226 -13.23 -4.28 28.49
CA TYR A 226 -12.06 -4.26 27.65
C TYR A 226 -11.87 -5.60 26.94
N HIS A 227 -11.68 -5.57 25.64
CA HIS A 227 -11.50 -6.74 24.79
C HIS A 227 -10.09 -6.74 24.19
N ASP A 228 -9.10 -7.23 24.93
CA ASP A 228 -7.73 -7.23 24.42
C ASP A 228 -7.61 -8.03 23.13
N SER A 229 -7.45 -7.30 22.04
CA SER A 229 -7.19 -7.92 20.74
C SER A 229 -5.75 -8.43 20.57
N GLY A 230 -4.82 -8.08 21.46
CA GLY A 230 -3.40 -8.36 21.36
C GLY A 230 -2.67 -7.53 20.29
N MET A 231 -3.34 -6.57 19.67
CA MET A 231 -2.74 -5.76 18.61
C MET A 231 -2.11 -4.49 19.19
N LEU A 232 -1.08 -3.94 18.51
CA LEU A 232 -0.52 -2.63 18.88
C LEU A 232 -1.56 -1.52 18.63
N PHE A 233 -2.28 -1.59 17.52
CA PHE A 233 -3.34 -0.63 17.20
C PHE A 233 -4.68 -1.12 17.73
N ARG A 234 -5.09 -0.57 18.88
CA ARG A 234 -6.34 -0.86 19.59
C ARG A 234 -7.17 0.41 19.77
N LEU A 235 -8.48 0.23 19.77
CA LEU A 235 -9.43 1.24 20.24
C LEU A 235 -9.41 1.32 21.78
N PRO A 236 -9.96 2.36 22.41
CA PRO A 236 -9.99 2.45 23.88
C PRO A 236 -10.70 1.29 24.59
N ASN A 237 -11.55 0.53 23.88
CA ASN A 237 -12.20 -0.68 24.38
C ASN A 237 -11.40 -1.98 24.08
N GLY A 238 -10.16 -1.88 23.61
CA GLY A 238 -9.26 -3.00 23.32
C GLY A 238 -9.46 -3.67 21.95
N LEU A 239 -10.52 -3.36 21.22
CA LEU A 239 -10.77 -3.95 19.90
C LEU A 239 -9.72 -3.50 18.89
N ALA A 240 -9.34 -4.41 17.98
CA ALA A 240 -8.39 -4.13 16.92
C ALA A 240 -8.85 -3.00 15.99
N VAL A 241 -7.94 -2.11 15.64
CA VAL A 241 -8.12 -1.10 14.61
C VAL A 241 -8.00 -1.75 13.24
N GLU A 242 -9.00 -1.54 12.39
CA GLU A 242 -9.01 -2.07 11.02
C GLU A 242 -8.29 -1.11 10.04
N PRO A 243 -7.68 -1.63 8.96
CA PRO A 243 -7.02 -0.78 7.96
C PRO A 243 -7.93 0.32 7.40
N VAL A 244 -9.22 0.01 7.19
CA VAL A 244 -10.21 0.97 6.70
C VAL A 244 -10.42 2.15 7.64
N LEU A 245 -10.24 1.97 8.95
CA LEU A 245 -10.38 3.06 9.93
C LEU A 245 -9.23 4.06 9.80
N ILE A 246 -7.99 3.58 9.65
CA ILE A 246 -6.82 4.43 9.41
C ILE A 246 -7.05 5.29 8.16
N ARG A 247 -7.47 4.65 7.06
CA ARG A 247 -7.77 5.36 5.80
C ARG A 247 -8.86 6.41 5.97
N LYS A 248 -9.95 6.10 6.69
CA LYS A 248 -11.03 7.07 6.95
C LYS A 248 -10.54 8.25 7.79
N LYS A 249 -9.74 8.00 8.84
CA LYS A 249 -9.15 9.05 9.67
C LYS A 249 -8.23 9.94 8.84
N PHE A 250 -7.38 9.36 7.99
CA PHE A 250 -6.50 10.10 7.10
C PHE A 250 -7.25 10.97 6.09
N LEU A 251 -8.29 10.43 5.45
CA LEU A 251 -9.13 11.21 4.53
C LEU A 251 -9.82 12.38 5.25
N LYS A 252 -10.38 12.14 6.47
CA LYS A 252 -11.00 13.18 7.26
C LYS A 252 -9.99 14.28 7.64
N TRP A 253 -8.77 13.89 8.01
CA TRP A 253 -7.71 14.85 8.30
C TRP A 253 -7.35 15.66 7.05
N GLN A 254 -7.17 15.04 5.88
CA GLN A 254 -6.91 15.75 4.63
C GLN A 254 -8.05 16.69 4.20
N ASP A 255 -9.32 16.33 4.47
CA ASP A 255 -10.45 17.21 4.19
C ASP A 255 -10.44 18.47 5.08
N ALA A 256 -9.85 18.38 6.28
CA ALA A 256 -9.67 19.50 7.20
C ALA A 256 -8.38 20.32 6.92
N HIS A 257 -7.44 19.78 6.14
CA HIS A 257 -6.13 20.40 5.87
C HIS A 257 -5.87 20.50 4.37
N PRO A 258 -6.60 21.38 3.66
CA PRO A 258 -6.47 21.54 2.20
C PRO A 258 -5.14 22.14 1.74
N GLU A 259 -4.31 22.66 2.66
CA GLU A 259 -2.97 23.17 2.42
C GLU A 259 -1.99 22.08 2.01
N PHE A 260 -2.24 20.81 2.36
CA PHE A 260 -1.40 19.69 1.94
C PHE A 260 -1.87 19.09 0.61
N PRO A 261 -0.93 18.72 -0.28
CA PRO A 261 -1.26 18.00 -1.51
C PRO A 261 -2.05 16.72 -1.21
N ARG A 262 -3.18 16.54 -1.90
CA ARG A 262 -4.05 15.38 -1.65
C ARG A 262 -3.42 14.10 -2.17
N ILE A 263 -3.20 13.15 -1.27
CA ILE A 263 -2.68 11.81 -1.57
C ILE A 263 -3.56 10.74 -0.93
N VAL A 264 -3.46 9.51 -1.43
CA VAL A 264 -4.04 8.35 -0.72
C VAL A 264 -3.09 7.90 0.38
N PHE A 265 -3.57 7.22 1.43
CA PHE A 265 -2.71 6.75 2.53
C PHE A 265 -1.49 5.96 2.03
N HIS A 266 -1.69 5.13 1.00
CA HIS A 266 -0.58 4.40 0.36
C HIS A 266 0.46 5.32 -0.32
N GLY A 267 0.09 6.56 -0.64
CA GLY A 267 1.01 7.60 -1.14
C GLY A 267 2.09 7.97 -0.14
N LEU A 268 1.78 7.93 1.17
CA LEU A 268 2.77 8.13 2.25
C LEU A 268 3.94 7.14 2.14
N ARG A 269 3.63 5.88 1.84
CA ARG A 269 4.66 4.86 1.61
C ARG A 269 5.55 5.22 0.40
N HIS A 270 4.98 5.77 -0.67
CA HIS A 270 5.76 6.21 -1.82
C HIS A 270 6.64 7.41 -1.47
N SER A 271 6.10 8.40 -0.74
CA SER A 271 6.86 9.56 -0.26
C SER A 271 8.03 9.12 0.63
N SER A 272 7.75 8.24 1.61
CA SER A 272 8.79 7.66 2.49
C SER A 272 9.86 6.90 1.70
N ALA A 273 9.47 5.99 0.81
CA ALA A 273 10.41 5.19 0.04
C ALA A 273 11.29 6.07 -0.89
N THR A 274 10.71 7.09 -1.51
CA THR A 274 11.45 8.05 -2.35
C THR A 274 12.46 8.82 -1.51
N TYR A 275 12.05 9.30 -0.33
CA TYR A 275 12.96 9.99 0.58
C TYR A 275 14.09 9.09 1.07
N GLN A 276 13.78 7.87 1.52
CA GLN A 276 14.79 6.89 1.94
C GLN A 276 15.79 6.56 0.82
N LEU A 277 15.30 6.43 -0.41
CA LEU A 277 16.16 6.21 -1.57
C LEU A 277 17.09 7.41 -1.82
N MET A 278 16.59 8.62 -1.66
CA MET A 278 17.37 9.84 -1.83
C MET A 278 18.48 9.96 -0.78
N ILE A 279 18.17 9.75 0.50
CA ILE A 279 19.19 9.83 1.59
C ILE A 279 20.19 8.68 1.58
N SER A 280 19.83 7.51 1.02
CA SER A 280 20.74 6.37 0.86
C SER A 280 21.63 6.45 -0.39
N GLY A 281 21.56 7.55 -1.13
CA GLY A 281 22.33 7.71 -2.37
C GLY A 281 21.90 6.74 -3.49
N GLY A 282 20.63 6.28 -3.47
CA GLY A 282 20.09 5.35 -4.46
C GLY A 282 20.23 3.86 -4.07
N ASP A 283 20.63 3.54 -2.85
CA ASP A 283 20.74 2.15 -2.40
C ASP A 283 19.36 1.52 -2.14
N VAL A 284 18.86 0.80 -3.13
CA VAL A 284 17.57 0.08 -3.07
C VAL A 284 17.55 -0.98 -1.96
N LYS A 285 18.69 -1.59 -1.62
CA LYS A 285 18.77 -2.61 -0.56
C LYS A 285 18.62 -1.98 0.82
N ALA A 286 19.21 -0.83 1.04
CA ALA A 286 19.00 -0.06 2.28
C ALA A 286 17.54 0.29 2.49
N VAL A 287 16.85 0.74 1.43
CA VAL A 287 15.40 1.06 1.48
C VAL A 287 14.53 -0.18 1.72
N GLN A 288 14.96 -1.35 1.29
CA GLN A 288 14.26 -2.62 1.55
C GLN A 288 14.45 -3.15 2.97
N GLY A 289 15.22 -2.47 3.83
CA GLY A 289 15.41 -2.84 5.22
C GLY A 289 16.46 -3.94 5.45
N THR A 290 17.34 -4.19 4.47
CA THR A 290 18.41 -5.19 4.58
C THR A 290 19.71 -4.63 5.16
N THR A 291 19.83 -3.30 5.25
CA THR A 291 20.97 -2.60 5.87
C THR A 291 20.48 -1.44 6.74
N PRO A 292 21.04 -1.21 7.93
CA PRO A 292 20.72 -0.02 8.71
C PRO A 292 21.12 1.23 7.90
N VAL A 293 20.17 2.11 7.65
CA VAL A 293 20.50 3.46 7.19
C VAL A 293 21.07 4.18 8.41
N GLN A 294 22.38 4.28 8.51
CA GLN A 294 22.99 5.26 9.38
C GLN A 294 22.56 6.63 8.84
N ALA A 295 21.68 7.29 9.57
CA ALA A 295 21.44 8.70 9.33
C ALA A 295 22.78 9.41 9.55
N ALA A 296 23.42 9.83 8.47
CA ALA A 296 24.50 10.78 8.56
C ALA A 296 23.97 12.00 9.34
N PRO A 297 24.76 12.61 10.22
CA PRO A 297 24.36 13.83 10.87
C PRO A 297 23.94 14.80 9.77
N VAL A 298 22.78 15.42 9.95
CA VAL A 298 22.27 16.45 9.03
C VAL A 298 23.22 17.65 9.18
N GLU A 299 24.31 17.61 8.47
CA GLU A 299 25.05 18.82 8.15
C GLU A 299 24.21 19.58 7.12
N ALA A 300 24.10 20.87 7.36
CA ALA A 300 23.31 21.81 6.57
C ALA A 300 23.48 21.53 5.07
N GLU A 301 22.34 21.52 4.34
CA GLU A 301 22.21 21.25 2.93
C GLU A 301 23.41 21.75 2.10
N PRO A 302 24.07 20.89 1.33
CA PRO A 302 24.80 21.39 0.19
C PRO A 302 23.77 21.83 -0.84
N THR A 303 23.47 23.10 -0.91
CA THR A 303 22.88 23.72 -2.08
C THR A 303 23.85 23.51 -3.23
N ILE A 304 23.69 22.39 -3.93
CA ILE A 304 24.40 22.16 -5.20
C ILE A 304 23.78 23.18 -6.17
N SER A 305 24.49 24.30 -6.36
CA SER A 305 24.09 25.27 -7.37
C SER A 305 24.10 24.59 -8.74
N VAL A 306 23.20 25.00 -9.64
CA VAL A 306 23.15 24.49 -11.02
C VAL A 306 24.52 24.57 -11.70
N SER A 307 25.35 25.55 -11.35
CA SER A 307 26.74 25.68 -11.80
C SER A 307 27.67 24.57 -11.27
N ALA A 308 27.53 24.13 -10.03
CA ALA A 308 28.32 23.02 -9.48
C ALA A 308 27.91 21.66 -10.10
N LEU A 309 26.61 21.50 -10.40
CA LEU A 309 26.10 20.32 -11.13
C LEU A 309 26.66 20.28 -12.57
N LEU A 310 26.73 21.45 -13.23
CA LEU A 310 27.31 21.58 -14.59
C LEU A 310 28.82 21.33 -14.60
N GLU A 311 29.54 21.67 -13.56
CA GLU A 311 30.97 21.37 -13.45
C GLU A 311 31.25 19.87 -13.22
N LEU A 312 30.47 19.23 -12.34
CA LEU A 312 30.52 17.75 -12.15
C LEU A 312 30.18 16.98 -13.43
N LEU A 313 29.31 17.54 -14.27
CA LEU A 313 28.95 16.96 -15.56
C LEU A 313 30.01 17.19 -16.65
N LYS A 314 30.93 18.13 -16.50
CA LYS A 314 32.00 18.36 -17.50
C LYS A 314 32.95 17.16 -17.61
N ASP A 315 33.28 16.51 -16.50
CA ASP A 315 34.23 15.41 -16.43
C ASP A 315 33.57 14.02 -16.40
N ALA A 316 32.22 13.95 -16.48
CA ALA A 316 31.50 12.68 -16.48
C ALA A 316 31.64 11.93 -17.81
N ASP A 317 31.69 10.61 -17.73
CA ASP A 317 31.77 9.68 -18.87
C ASP A 317 30.64 9.98 -19.90
N PRO A 318 30.95 9.95 -21.22
CA PRO A 318 29.97 10.14 -22.29
C PRO A 318 28.70 9.29 -22.18
N ALA A 319 28.83 8.06 -21.63
CA ALA A 319 27.69 7.16 -21.39
C ALA A 319 26.74 7.68 -20.30
N VAL A 320 27.29 8.27 -19.23
CA VAL A 320 26.50 8.90 -18.14
C VAL A 320 25.80 10.16 -18.62
N LYS A 321 26.46 10.95 -19.49
CA LYS A 321 25.86 12.14 -20.12
C LYS A 321 24.69 11.78 -21.04
N ALA A 322 24.80 10.66 -21.77
CA ALA A 322 23.73 10.18 -22.64
C ALA A 322 22.50 9.67 -21.84
N GLN A 323 22.72 8.94 -20.73
CA GLN A 323 21.64 8.49 -19.85
C GLN A 323 20.91 9.64 -19.14
N LEU A 324 21.65 10.67 -18.69
CA LEU A 324 21.05 11.87 -18.09
C LEU A 324 20.23 12.69 -19.08
N ARG A 325 20.68 12.80 -20.34
CA ARG A 325 19.90 13.43 -21.41
C ARG A 325 18.61 12.68 -21.72
N LEU A 326 18.65 11.35 -21.70
CA LEU A 326 17.43 10.54 -21.88
C LEU A 326 16.44 10.71 -20.71
N ALA A 327 16.93 10.79 -19.48
CA ALA A 327 16.11 10.95 -18.28
C ALA A 327 15.47 12.35 -18.12
N LEU A 328 16.06 13.38 -18.76
CA LEU A 328 15.54 14.75 -18.74
C LEU A 328 14.57 15.04 -19.91
N LEU A 329 14.45 14.14 -20.88
CA LEU A 329 13.58 14.28 -22.05
C LEU A 329 12.35 13.34 -21.99
N THR A 330 12.21 12.53 -20.90
CA THR A 330 11.06 11.68 -20.57
C THR A 330 10.33 12.19 -19.34
#